data_d3ff431c9d4f4e36f83923b73e7bcc8c
#
_entry.id   d3ff431c9d4f4e36f83923b73e7bcc8c
#
_cell.length_a   1.000
_cell.length_b   1.000
_cell.length_c   1.000
_cell.angle_alpha   90.00
_cell.angle_beta   90.00
_cell.angle_gamma   90.00
#
_symmetry.space_group_name_H-M   'P 1'
#
loop_
_entity.id
_entity.type
_entity.pdbx_description
1 polymer ?
#
loop_
_entity_poly.entity_id
_entity_poly.type
_entity_poly.pdbx_seq_one_letter_code
_entity_poly.pdbx_strand_id
1 'polypeptide(L)'
;MKGQVQIIASIAAIGLLVAVASILYLNLLSGVSSYRVMEVGSNVYSVIGSKMTWSACELAYALKNSTGVSYVFVNVTVIDLQTGRTLSVDYCELRSSQSSSYYRVYTYMRETRDGLVYFYVVRVAP
;
A
#
# COMPACT_ATOMS: atom_id res chain seq x y z
N MET A 1 -42.42 6.94 -40.67
CA MET A 1 -42.09 6.01 -39.59
C MET A 1 -40.64 5.52 -39.61
N LYS A 2 -40.05 5.23 -40.76
CA LYS A 2 -38.65 4.80 -40.82
C LYS A 2 -37.63 5.85 -40.32
N GLY A 3 -37.89 7.15 -40.56
CA GLY A 3 -37.00 8.25 -40.11
C GLY A 3 -36.96 8.42 -38.58
N GLN A 4 -38.08 8.22 -37.89
CA GLN A 4 -38.15 8.34 -36.43
C GLN A 4 -37.39 7.21 -35.74
N VAL A 5 -37.47 5.99 -36.27
CA VAL A 5 -36.73 4.83 -35.73
C VAL A 5 -35.22 5.03 -35.90
N GLN A 6 -34.77 5.58 -37.03
CA GLN A 6 -33.36 5.89 -37.25
C GLN A 6 -32.82 6.96 -36.30
N ILE A 7 -33.61 8.01 -36.04
CA ILE A 7 -33.24 9.08 -35.10
C ILE A 7 -33.11 8.51 -33.66
N ILE A 8 -34.07 7.72 -33.22
CA ILE A 8 -34.04 7.09 -31.90
C ILE A 8 -32.86 6.14 -31.79
N ALA A 9 -32.60 5.33 -32.82
CA ALA A 9 -31.44 4.44 -32.83
C ALA A 9 -30.11 5.19 -32.76
N SER A 10 -30.00 6.34 -33.46
CA SER A 10 -28.79 7.18 -33.41
C SER A 10 -28.58 7.81 -32.05
N ILE A 11 -29.63 8.30 -31.41
CA ILE A 11 -29.55 8.86 -30.04
C ILE A 11 -29.16 7.78 -29.05
N ALA A 12 -29.73 6.58 -29.14
CA ALA A 12 -29.39 5.46 -28.29
C ALA A 12 -27.91 5.02 -28.47
N ALA A 13 -27.42 5.00 -29.71
CA ALA A 13 -26.02 4.68 -30.00
C ALA A 13 -25.05 5.71 -29.43
N ILE A 14 -25.34 6.99 -29.53
CA ILE A 14 -24.53 8.06 -28.95
C ILE A 14 -24.54 7.97 -27.42
N GLY A 15 -25.70 7.75 -26.82
CA GLY A 15 -25.83 7.56 -25.38
C GLY A 15 -24.99 6.36 -24.85
N LEU A 16 -25.01 5.24 -25.58
CA LEU A 16 -24.21 4.07 -25.28
C LEU A 16 -22.71 4.36 -25.37
N LEU A 17 -22.28 5.06 -26.43
CA LEU A 17 -20.89 5.47 -26.63
C LEU A 17 -20.37 6.35 -25.48
N VAL A 18 -21.15 7.35 -25.09
CA VAL A 18 -20.80 8.23 -23.96
C VAL A 18 -20.71 7.45 -22.65
N ALA A 19 -21.64 6.53 -22.40
CA ALA A 19 -21.61 5.69 -21.21
C ALA A 19 -20.36 4.81 -21.17
N VAL A 20 -20.02 4.13 -22.26
CA VAL A 20 -18.81 3.30 -22.35
C VAL A 20 -17.55 4.13 -22.19
N ALA A 21 -17.45 5.28 -22.84
CA ALA A 21 -16.31 6.18 -22.70
C ALA A 21 -16.13 6.69 -21.26
N SER A 22 -17.22 6.99 -20.56
CA SER A 22 -17.19 7.41 -19.15
C SER A 22 -16.70 6.30 -18.24
N ILE A 23 -17.16 5.07 -18.44
CA ILE A 23 -16.71 3.90 -17.68
C ILE A 23 -15.21 3.64 -17.90
N LEU A 24 -14.74 3.69 -19.13
CA LEU A 24 -13.33 3.51 -19.47
C LEU A 24 -12.47 4.61 -18.83
N TYR A 25 -12.91 5.84 -18.85
CA TYR A 25 -12.21 6.97 -18.24
C TYR A 25 -12.07 6.79 -16.73
N LEU A 26 -13.15 6.41 -16.05
CA LEU A 26 -13.13 6.14 -14.61
C LEU A 26 -12.21 4.96 -14.25
N ASN A 27 -12.22 3.91 -15.06
CA ASN A 27 -11.33 2.76 -14.87
C ASN A 27 -9.86 3.13 -15.06
N LEU A 28 -9.53 3.98 -16.02
CA LEU A 28 -8.18 4.48 -16.24
C LEU A 28 -7.70 5.31 -15.03
N LEU A 29 -8.53 6.20 -14.51
CA LEU A 29 -8.20 6.98 -13.31
C LEU A 29 -8.00 6.09 -12.09
N SER A 30 -8.87 5.10 -11.89
CA SER A 30 -8.75 4.12 -10.80
C SER A 30 -7.48 3.29 -10.95
N GLY A 31 -7.16 2.86 -12.18
CA GLY A 31 -5.94 2.11 -12.47
C GLY A 31 -4.67 2.87 -12.15
N VAL A 32 -4.60 4.15 -12.46
CA VAL A 32 -3.46 5.01 -12.14
C VAL A 32 -3.28 5.15 -10.63
N SER A 33 -4.37 5.37 -9.89
CA SER A 33 -4.33 5.42 -8.42
C SER A 33 -3.87 4.10 -7.83
N SER A 34 -4.40 2.98 -8.30
CA SER A 34 -4.03 1.65 -7.83
C SER A 34 -2.57 1.32 -8.12
N TYR A 35 -2.05 1.75 -9.25
CA TYR A 35 -0.65 1.53 -9.61
C TYR A 35 0.31 2.22 -8.65
N ARG A 36 0.07 3.49 -8.32
CA ARG A 36 0.89 4.22 -7.33
C ARG A 36 0.86 3.56 -5.96
N VAL A 37 -0.31 3.06 -5.56
CA VAL A 37 -0.48 2.32 -4.30
C VAL A 37 0.36 1.05 -4.29
N MET A 38 0.32 0.29 -5.38
CA MET A 38 1.10 -0.93 -5.53
C MET A 38 2.60 -0.66 -5.54
N GLU A 39 3.03 0.42 -6.18
CA GLU A 39 4.44 0.81 -6.23
C GLU A 39 5.01 1.09 -4.83
N VAL A 40 4.32 1.87 -4.02
CA VAL A 40 4.74 2.13 -2.64
C VAL A 40 4.75 0.85 -1.80
N GLY A 41 3.71 0.03 -1.91
CA GLY A 41 3.63 -1.25 -1.20
C GLY A 41 4.73 -2.22 -1.63
N SER A 42 5.00 -2.33 -2.91
CA SER A 42 6.09 -3.14 -3.45
C SER A 42 7.45 -2.69 -2.91
N ASN A 43 7.69 -1.38 -2.84
CA ASN A 43 8.92 -0.83 -2.29
C ASN A 43 9.06 -1.11 -0.79
N VAL A 44 7.99 -1.00 -0.01
CA VAL A 44 8.00 -1.33 1.42
C VAL A 44 8.39 -2.80 1.63
N TYR A 45 7.74 -3.71 0.95
CA TYR A 45 8.04 -5.15 1.08
C TYR A 45 9.43 -5.50 0.56
N SER A 46 9.90 -4.86 -0.49
CA SER A 46 11.26 -5.03 -1.01
C SER A 46 12.32 -4.60 0.01
N VAL A 47 12.11 -3.49 0.68
CA VAL A 47 13.02 -3.00 1.73
C VAL A 47 13.04 -3.97 2.92
N ILE A 48 11.87 -4.38 3.41
CA ILE A 48 11.78 -5.33 4.53
C ILE A 48 12.45 -6.66 4.19
N GLY A 49 12.25 -7.16 2.99
CA GLY A 49 12.82 -8.41 2.52
C GLY A 49 14.32 -8.37 2.22
N SER A 50 14.94 -7.20 2.13
CA SER A 50 16.36 -7.06 1.77
C SER A 50 17.34 -7.47 2.86
N LYS A 51 16.90 -7.54 4.11
CA LYS A 51 17.70 -7.92 5.27
C LYS A 51 16.97 -8.96 6.10
N MET A 52 17.69 -9.85 6.77
CA MET A 52 17.09 -10.94 7.56
C MET A 52 16.30 -10.42 8.77
N THR A 53 16.87 -9.48 9.49
CA THR A 53 16.25 -8.87 10.67
C THR A 53 16.44 -7.36 10.68
N TRP A 54 15.46 -6.65 11.21
CA TRP A 54 15.47 -5.21 11.32
C TRP A 54 15.17 -4.79 12.75
N SER A 55 15.88 -3.79 13.25
CA SER A 55 15.37 -2.99 14.36
C SER A 55 14.34 -1.97 13.85
N ALA A 56 13.44 -1.49 14.72
CA ALA A 56 12.38 -0.59 14.29
C ALA A 56 12.93 0.70 13.68
N CYS A 57 13.94 1.31 14.28
CA CYS A 57 14.53 2.55 13.79
C CYS A 57 15.35 2.36 12.50
N GLU A 58 16.10 1.29 12.38
CA GLU A 58 16.80 0.95 11.12
C GLU A 58 15.83 0.82 9.95
N LEU A 59 14.76 0.08 10.15
CA LEU A 59 13.74 -0.11 9.12
C LEU A 59 13.02 1.19 8.80
N ALA A 60 12.68 2.00 9.80
CA ALA A 60 12.04 3.29 9.61
C ALA A 60 12.93 4.25 8.77
N TYR A 61 14.21 4.34 9.06
CA TYR A 61 15.15 5.15 8.26
C TYR A 61 15.31 4.62 6.84
N ALA A 62 15.43 3.30 6.69
CA ALA A 62 15.56 2.69 5.37
C ALA A 62 14.32 2.95 4.50
N LEU A 63 13.12 2.84 5.08
CA LEU A 63 11.86 3.12 4.39
C LEU A 63 11.73 4.59 4.03
N LYS A 64 12.06 5.50 4.93
CA LYS A 64 12.03 6.93 4.66
C LYS A 64 12.97 7.33 3.53
N ASN A 65 14.17 6.78 3.51
CA ASN A 65 15.16 7.08 2.48
C ASN A 65 14.80 6.50 1.12
N SER A 66 14.22 5.29 1.08
CA SER A 66 13.91 4.61 -0.18
C SER A 66 12.59 5.03 -0.80
N THR A 67 11.57 5.37 0.02
CA THR A 67 10.23 5.71 -0.48
C THR A 67 9.95 7.21 -0.50
N GLY A 68 10.73 8.03 0.20
CA GLY A 68 10.54 9.47 0.28
C GLY A 68 9.27 9.90 1.01
N VAL A 69 8.67 9.02 1.82
CA VAL A 69 7.47 9.32 2.59
C VAL A 69 7.76 10.32 3.73
N SER A 70 6.76 11.10 4.11
CA SER A 70 6.90 12.12 5.16
C SER A 70 6.77 11.56 6.57
N TYR A 71 6.08 10.43 6.72
CA TYR A 71 5.83 9.79 8.00
C TYR A 71 6.06 8.29 7.90
N VAL A 72 6.79 7.74 8.84
CA VAL A 72 7.00 6.30 8.98
C VAL A 72 6.88 5.93 10.44
N PHE A 73 6.05 4.95 10.74
CA PHE A 73 5.99 4.29 12.04
C PHE A 73 6.24 2.80 11.83
N VAL A 74 7.17 2.24 12.56
CA VAL A 74 7.51 0.83 12.49
C VAL A 74 7.37 0.21 13.88
N ASN A 75 6.65 -0.89 13.95
CA ASN A 75 6.57 -1.75 15.13
C ASN A 75 7.12 -3.12 14.77
N VAL A 76 8.07 -3.59 15.53
CA VAL A 76 8.69 -4.92 15.38
C VAL A 76 8.39 -5.73 16.63
N THR A 77 7.63 -6.80 16.46
CA THR A 77 7.31 -7.74 17.53
C THR A 77 8.02 -9.07 17.24
N VAL A 78 8.77 -9.56 18.19
CA VAL A 78 9.46 -10.85 18.10
C VAL A 78 8.74 -11.86 19.00
N ILE A 79 8.30 -12.96 18.41
CA ILE A 79 7.55 -14.01 19.08
C ILE A 79 8.32 -15.31 18.99
N ASP A 80 8.41 -16.04 20.13
CA ASP A 80 8.93 -17.41 20.17
C ASP A 80 7.82 -18.38 19.79
N LEU A 81 8.01 -19.13 18.70
CA LEU A 81 7.02 -20.12 18.24
C LEU A 81 6.84 -21.30 19.18
N GLN A 82 7.87 -21.68 19.91
CA GLN A 82 7.78 -22.84 20.82
C GLN A 82 6.92 -22.55 22.04
N THR A 83 7.05 -21.36 22.60
CA THR A 83 6.35 -20.96 23.83
C THR A 83 5.14 -20.07 23.58
N GLY A 84 5.03 -19.49 22.37
CA GLY A 84 4.02 -18.50 22.03
C GLY A 84 4.19 -17.17 22.75
N ARG A 85 5.32 -16.93 23.38
CA ARG A 85 5.60 -15.71 24.14
C ARG A 85 6.21 -14.63 23.28
N THR A 86 5.78 -13.40 23.51
CA THR A 86 6.44 -12.22 22.95
C THR A 86 7.75 -11.97 23.66
N LEU A 87 8.87 -12.01 22.91
CA LEU A 87 10.21 -11.80 23.47
C LEU A 87 10.56 -10.32 23.52
N SER A 88 10.20 -9.56 22.51
CA SER A 88 10.48 -8.14 22.45
C SER A 88 9.46 -7.40 21.59
N VAL A 89 9.23 -6.15 21.92
CA VAL A 89 8.45 -5.20 21.12
C VAL A 89 9.29 -3.94 20.99
N ASP A 90 9.58 -3.54 19.76
CA ASP A 90 10.34 -2.34 19.45
C ASP A 90 9.53 -1.47 18.49
N TYR A 91 9.60 -0.16 18.65
CA TYR A 91 8.92 0.76 17.77
C TYR A 91 9.76 2.01 17.50
N CYS A 92 9.56 2.60 16.35
CA CYS A 92 10.20 3.84 15.97
C CYS A 92 9.26 4.67 15.10
N GLU A 93 9.20 5.95 15.37
CA GLU A 93 8.40 6.91 14.63
C GLU A 93 9.30 8.00 14.06
N LEU A 94 9.21 8.21 12.75
CA LEU A 94 9.89 9.30 12.05
C LEU A 94 8.83 10.20 11.43
N ARG A 95 8.81 11.45 11.83
CA ARG A 95 7.84 12.44 11.37
C ARG A 95 8.55 13.64 10.76
N SER A 96 8.15 14.04 9.55
CA SER A 96 8.50 15.35 9.04
C SER A 96 7.47 16.40 9.48
N SER A 97 7.77 17.68 9.27
CA SER A 97 6.96 18.80 9.75
C SER A 97 5.54 18.90 9.17
N GLN A 98 5.23 18.12 8.14
CA GLN A 98 3.90 18.08 7.53
C GLN A 98 3.19 16.80 7.97
N SER A 99 2.08 16.94 8.71
CA SER A 99 1.23 15.83 9.08
C SER A 99 0.22 15.52 7.97
N SER A 100 0.22 14.28 7.49
CA SER A 100 -0.84 13.77 6.62
C SER A 100 -1.93 13.11 7.48
N SER A 101 -3.19 13.26 7.06
CA SER A 101 -4.32 12.58 7.69
C SER A 101 -4.53 11.15 7.20
N TYR A 102 -3.80 10.74 6.18
CA TYR A 102 -3.91 9.41 5.60
C TYR A 102 -2.69 8.56 5.89
N TYR A 103 -2.92 7.40 6.49
CA TYR A 103 -1.89 6.41 6.75
C TYR A 103 -2.21 5.13 5.99
N ARG A 104 -1.17 4.50 5.46
CA ARG A 104 -1.25 3.13 4.95
C ARG A 104 -0.52 2.21 5.89
N VAL A 105 -1.12 1.06 6.14
CA VAL A 105 -0.57 0.04 7.03
C VAL A 105 -0.14 -1.16 6.21
N TYR A 106 1.11 -1.56 6.37
CA TYR A 106 1.66 -2.77 5.79
C TYR A 106 2.08 -3.70 6.90
N THR A 107 1.81 -4.97 6.73
CA THR A 107 2.21 -6.01 7.66
C THR A 107 3.11 -7.02 6.95
N TYR A 108 4.14 -7.46 7.64
CA TYR A 108 5.07 -8.46 7.13
C TYR A 108 5.48 -9.38 8.27
N MET A 109 5.51 -10.68 8.00
CA MET A 109 5.88 -11.68 8.97
C MET A 109 6.99 -12.56 8.41
N ARG A 110 8.00 -12.80 9.22
CA ARG A 110 9.14 -13.62 8.83
C ARG A 110 9.53 -14.56 9.95
N GLU A 111 9.67 -15.83 9.62
CA GLU A 111 10.20 -16.83 10.51
C GLU A 111 11.71 -16.97 10.31
N THR A 112 12.46 -17.03 11.42
CA THR A 112 13.89 -17.30 11.39
C THR A 112 14.16 -18.78 11.66
N ARG A 113 15.38 -19.24 11.37
CA ARG A 113 15.79 -20.64 11.59
C ARG A 113 15.77 -21.02 13.08
N ASP A 114 15.86 -20.05 13.97
CA ASP A 114 15.86 -20.27 15.43
C ASP A 114 14.45 -20.46 16.01
N GLY A 115 13.42 -20.49 15.17
CA GLY A 115 12.03 -20.61 15.61
C GLY A 115 11.44 -19.31 16.15
N LEU A 116 11.99 -18.16 15.77
CA LEU A 116 11.47 -16.85 16.09
C LEU A 116 10.66 -16.29 14.92
N VAL A 117 9.58 -15.61 15.22
CA VAL A 117 8.80 -14.87 14.23
C VAL A 117 8.98 -13.39 14.47
N TYR A 118 9.42 -12.69 13.43
CA TYR A 118 9.48 -11.24 13.37
C TYR A 118 8.21 -10.73 12.69
N PHE A 119 7.41 -10.01 13.42
CA PHE A 119 6.18 -9.39 12.90
C PHE A 119 6.37 -7.89 12.79
N TYR A 120 6.32 -7.40 11.55
CA TYR A 120 6.51 -5.98 11.24
C TYR A 120 5.16 -5.34 10.92
N VAL A 121 4.85 -4.27 11.59
CA VAL A 121 3.72 -3.39 11.27
C VAL A 121 4.29 -2.03 10.89
N VAL A 122 4.04 -1.61 9.66
CA VAL A 122 4.58 -0.37 9.11
C VAL A 122 3.42 0.54 8.74
N ARG A 123 3.42 1.75 9.26
CA ARG A 123 2.51 2.82 8.85
C ARG A 123 3.30 3.87 8.10
N VAL A 124 2.84 4.22 6.93
CA VAL A 124 3.46 5.25 6.10
C VAL A 124 2.42 6.27 5.66
N ALA A 125 2.84 7.52 5.57
CA ALA A 125 2.06 8.61 5.00
C ALA A 125 2.90 9.35 3.97
N PRO A 126 2.30 9.71 2.83
CA PRO A 126 3.00 10.41 1.76
C PRO A 126 3.53 11.78 2.16
#